data_b8d8a1e08cfe2ab962d977ceb4a345d9
#
_entry.id   b8d8a1e08cfe2ab962d977ceb4a345d9
#
_cell.length_a   1.000
_cell.length_b   1.000
_cell.length_c   1.000
_cell.angle_alpha   90.00
_cell.angle_beta   90.00
_cell.angle_gamma   90.00
#
_symmetry.space_group_name_H-M   'P 1'
#
loop_
_entity.id
_entity.type
_entity.pdbx_description
1 polymer ?
#
loop_
_entity_poly.entity_id
_entity_poly.type
_entity_poly.pdbx_seq_one_letter_code
_entity_poly.pdbx_strand_id
1 'polypeptide(L)'
;MKYYYDLHIHSALSPCGDEDMTPNNIVNMSVLNGLDIIALSDHNTCKNVRAVSEVARRAGILFIPGMELETAEEIHVLCLFPSVDAAELFEREIVSPALPDIPNNERIFGRQQVLDENDNEIGADGRYLINATSITVDSVGVLAARYSAVAIPAHIDKQTKSLLSVLGMADKSMGYNVF
;
A
#
# COMPACT_ATOMS: atom_id res chain seq x y z
N MET A 1 22.76 -5.26 -15.84
CA MET A 1 22.70 -4.65 -14.51
C MET A 1 21.66 -5.45 -13.71
N LYS A 2 21.89 -5.76 -12.45
CA LYS A 2 20.96 -6.52 -11.62
C LYS A 2 20.47 -5.57 -10.53
N TYR A 3 19.15 -5.51 -10.31
CA TYR A 3 18.54 -4.70 -9.26
C TYR A 3 17.86 -5.61 -8.24
N TYR A 4 17.94 -5.22 -6.96
CA TYR A 4 17.24 -5.85 -5.86
C TYR A 4 16.10 -4.95 -5.42
N TYR A 5 14.92 -5.52 -5.21
CA TYR A 5 13.74 -4.72 -4.89
C TYR A 5 12.83 -5.40 -3.87
N ASP A 6 12.08 -4.58 -3.13
CA ASP A 6 10.92 -4.98 -2.34
C ASP A 6 9.78 -3.99 -2.64
N LEU A 7 8.69 -4.49 -3.19
CA LEU A 7 7.55 -3.67 -3.62
C LEU A 7 6.34 -3.80 -2.71
N HIS A 8 6.48 -4.47 -1.54
CA HIS A 8 5.37 -4.71 -0.64
C HIS A 8 5.79 -4.51 0.83
N ILE A 9 5.95 -3.24 1.21
CA ILE A 9 6.38 -2.84 2.55
C ILE A 9 5.25 -2.06 3.22
N HIS A 10 4.96 -2.37 4.49
CA HIS A 10 4.01 -1.64 5.32
C HIS A 10 4.74 -0.77 6.34
N SER A 11 4.20 0.42 6.61
CA SER A 11 4.67 1.30 7.67
C SER A 11 3.89 1.14 8.98
N ALA A 12 4.24 1.89 10.00
CA ALA A 12 3.51 2.01 11.26
C ALA A 12 2.06 2.55 11.09
N LEU A 13 1.66 2.87 9.88
CA LEU A 13 0.29 3.27 9.54
C LEU A 13 -0.63 2.06 9.31
N SER A 14 -0.08 0.95 8.84
CA SER A 14 -0.85 -0.28 8.62
C SER A 14 -1.04 -1.07 9.92
N PRO A 15 -2.24 -1.60 10.22
CA PRO A 15 -2.49 -2.41 11.42
C PRO A 15 -1.64 -3.69 11.51
N CYS A 16 -1.06 -4.14 10.41
CA CYS A 16 -0.13 -5.27 10.35
C CYS A 16 1.35 -4.85 10.40
N GLY A 17 1.63 -3.55 10.36
CA GLY A 17 2.98 -2.99 10.50
C GLY A 17 3.38 -2.88 11.97
N ASP A 18 4.67 -2.94 12.23
CA ASP A 18 5.24 -2.65 13.55
C ASP A 18 5.35 -1.12 13.76
N GLU A 19 5.27 -0.65 15.02
CA GLU A 19 5.43 0.77 15.35
C GLU A 19 6.81 1.31 14.96
N ASP A 20 7.81 0.44 14.90
CA ASP A 20 9.17 0.78 14.45
C ASP A 20 9.30 0.88 12.90
N MET A 21 8.25 0.58 12.14
CA MET A 21 8.24 0.73 10.68
C MET A 21 8.04 2.20 10.27
N THR A 22 8.96 3.04 10.72
CA THR A 22 9.00 4.48 10.43
C THR A 22 9.65 4.75 9.07
N PRO A 23 9.44 5.92 8.44
CA PRO A 23 10.06 6.29 7.17
C PRO A 23 11.57 6.08 7.14
N ASN A 24 12.30 6.52 8.18
CA ASN A 24 13.75 6.35 8.22
C ASN A 24 14.17 4.90 8.46
N ASN A 25 13.48 4.16 9.31
CA ASN A 25 13.79 2.75 9.54
C ASN A 25 13.57 1.90 8.29
N ILE A 26 12.44 2.09 7.58
CA ILE A 26 12.15 1.40 6.31
C ILE A 26 13.29 1.62 5.32
N VAL A 27 13.68 2.88 5.09
CA VAL A 27 14.71 3.21 4.11
C VAL A 27 16.09 2.74 4.56
N ASN A 28 16.46 2.94 5.83
CA ASN A 28 17.76 2.51 6.35
C ASN A 28 17.91 0.98 6.30
N MET A 29 16.86 0.23 6.65
CA MET A 29 16.89 -1.23 6.54
C MET A 29 16.97 -1.69 5.09
N SER A 30 16.33 -0.97 4.16
CA SER A 30 16.43 -1.24 2.73
C SER A 30 17.85 -1.05 2.21
N VAL A 31 18.53 0.04 2.62
CA VAL A 31 19.96 0.27 2.32
C VAL A 31 20.83 -0.85 2.87
N LEU A 32 20.62 -1.23 4.13
CA LEU A 32 21.41 -2.30 4.79
C LEU A 32 21.23 -3.66 4.10
N ASN A 33 20.04 -3.93 3.56
CA ASN A 33 19.75 -5.15 2.80
C ASN A 33 20.17 -5.06 1.32
N GLY A 34 20.72 -3.93 0.88
CA GLY A 34 21.20 -3.76 -0.49
C GLY A 34 20.08 -3.66 -1.52
N LEU A 35 18.90 -3.15 -1.12
CA LEU A 35 17.82 -2.90 -2.05
C LEU A 35 18.07 -1.64 -2.88
N ASP A 36 17.80 -1.73 -4.17
CA ASP A 36 17.90 -0.61 -5.11
C ASP A 36 16.54 0.11 -5.28
N ILE A 37 15.44 -0.64 -5.13
CA ILE A 37 14.07 -0.18 -5.39
C ILE A 37 13.16 -0.66 -4.26
N ILE A 38 12.34 0.25 -3.72
CA ILE A 38 11.31 -0.10 -2.73
C ILE A 38 9.97 0.54 -3.08
N ALA A 39 8.88 -0.08 -2.62
CA ALA A 39 7.55 0.55 -2.60
C ALA A 39 6.95 0.46 -1.20
N LEU A 40 6.29 1.55 -0.77
CA LEU A 40 5.43 1.54 0.40
C LEU A 40 4.01 1.21 -0.05
N SER A 41 3.36 0.27 0.64
CA SER A 41 2.04 -0.25 0.26
C SER A 41 1.13 -0.43 1.47
N ASP A 42 0.94 0.61 2.26
CA ASP A 42 0.03 0.57 3.40
C ASP A 42 -1.42 0.24 2.98
N HIS A 43 -2.16 -0.41 3.86
CA HIS A 43 -3.54 -0.81 3.59
C HIS A 43 -4.46 0.40 3.38
N ASN A 44 -5.07 0.48 2.19
CA ASN A 44 -6.09 1.46 1.81
C ASN A 44 -5.72 2.94 2.02
N THR A 45 -4.43 3.27 2.11
CA THR A 45 -3.95 4.64 2.34
C THR A 45 -2.56 4.89 1.76
N CYS A 46 -2.25 6.16 1.44
CA CYS A 46 -0.94 6.62 0.99
C CYS A 46 -0.33 7.69 1.92
N LYS A 47 -0.83 7.86 3.15
CA LYS A 47 -0.47 9.01 4.00
C LYS A 47 1.01 9.07 4.39
N ASN A 48 1.70 7.92 4.50
CA ASN A 48 3.15 7.89 4.78
C ASN A 48 4.01 7.85 3.51
N VAL A 49 3.41 7.75 2.32
CA VAL A 49 4.14 7.63 1.05
C VAL A 49 5.04 8.83 0.80
N ARG A 50 4.57 10.06 1.10
CA ARG A 50 5.36 11.30 0.89
C ARG A 50 6.59 11.33 1.78
N ALA A 51 6.45 10.97 3.05
CA ALA A 51 7.56 10.92 4.00
C ALA A 51 8.63 9.90 3.58
N VAL A 52 8.22 8.66 3.26
CA VAL A 52 9.15 7.62 2.80
C VAL A 52 9.81 8.00 1.47
N SER A 53 9.07 8.62 0.54
CA SER A 53 9.63 9.13 -0.74
C SER A 53 10.77 10.12 -0.51
N GLU A 54 10.60 11.06 0.42
CA GLU A 54 11.64 12.06 0.72
C GLU A 54 12.88 11.41 1.36
N VAL A 55 12.70 10.48 2.29
CA VAL A 55 13.81 9.75 2.92
C VAL A 55 14.55 8.88 1.89
N ALA A 56 13.82 8.14 1.04
CA ALA A 56 14.40 7.30 -0.01
C ALA A 56 15.20 8.12 -1.04
N ARG A 57 14.68 9.30 -1.42
CA ARG A 57 15.40 10.24 -2.30
C ARG A 57 16.73 10.69 -1.70
N ARG A 58 16.78 10.98 -0.39
CA ARG A 58 18.02 11.34 0.33
C ARG A 58 19.00 10.18 0.37
N ALA A 59 18.52 8.96 0.51
CA ALA A 59 19.33 7.74 0.57
C ALA A 59 19.77 7.23 -0.81
N GLY A 60 19.22 7.77 -1.91
CA GLY A 60 19.53 7.32 -3.27
C GLY A 60 18.85 6.01 -3.68
N ILE A 61 17.78 5.59 -2.97
CA ILE A 61 16.96 4.45 -3.32
C ILE A 61 15.83 4.91 -4.26
N LEU A 62 15.56 4.14 -5.31
CA LEU A 62 14.39 4.38 -6.14
C LEU A 62 13.12 4.00 -5.37
N PHE A 63 12.24 4.96 -5.18
CA PHE A 63 10.98 4.76 -4.48
C PHE A 63 9.79 4.74 -5.45
N ILE A 64 8.92 3.76 -5.30
CA ILE A 64 7.65 3.64 -6.02
C ILE A 64 6.52 3.87 -5.02
N PRO A 65 5.73 4.94 -5.18
CA PRO A 65 4.53 5.16 -4.37
C PRO A 65 3.53 4.02 -4.57
N GLY A 66 2.99 3.47 -3.49
CA GLY A 66 2.09 2.34 -3.57
C GLY A 66 0.98 2.37 -2.53
N MET A 67 0.08 1.41 -2.63
CA MET A 67 -0.99 1.11 -1.71
C MET A 67 -1.37 -0.36 -1.86
N GLU A 68 -1.65 -1.07 -0.77
CA GLU A 68 -2.34 -2.36 -0.82
C GLU A 68 -3.83 -2.13 -0.59
N LEU A 69 -4.60 -2.15 -1.67
CA LEU A 69 -6.05 -1.98 -1.62
C LEU A 69 -6.72 -3.30 -1.24
N GLU A 70 -7.62 -3.28 -0.25
CA GLU A 70 -8.48 -4.41 0.06
C GLU A 70 -9.84 -4.25 -0.66
N THR A 71 -10.15 -5.20 -1.55
CA THR A 71 -11.37 -5.17 -2.36
C THR A 71 -12.61 -5.61 -1.56
N ALA A 72 -13.79 -5.44 -2.14
CA ALA A 72 -15.06 -5.88 -1.56
C ALA A 72 -15.11 -7.39 -1.32
N GLU A 73 -14.37 -8.18 -2.10
CA GLU A 73 -14.22 -9.62 -1.95
C GLU A 73 -13.14 -10.02 -0.93
N GLU A 74 -12.57 -9.04 -0.21
CA GLU A 74 -11.44 -9.22 0.70
C GLU A 74 -10.17 -9.75 0.03
N ILE A 75 -9.91 -9.35 -1.21
CA ILE A 75 -8.69 -9.66 -1.95
C ILE A 75 -7.77 -8.45 -1.90
N HIS A 76 -6.50 -8.69 -1.62
CA HIS A 76 -5.49 -7.63 -1.62
C HIS A 76 -4.96 -7.39 -3.04
N VAL A 77 -4.88 -6.12 -3.41
CA VAL A 77 -4.33 -5.68 -4.70
C VAL A 77 -3.31 -4.57 -4.47
N LEU A 78 -2.07 -4.84 -4.85
CA LEU A 78 -1.01 -3.86 -4.82
C LEU A 78 -1.21 -2.87 -5.98
N CYS A 79 -1.39 -1.60 -5.66
CA CYS A 79 -1.46 -0.50 -6.62
C CYS A 79 -0.17 0.31 -6.55
N LEU A 80 0.58 0.38 -7.67
CA LEU A 80 1.85 1.11 -7.78
C LEU A 80 1.69 2.31 -8.70
N PHE A 81 2.10 3.48 -8.24
CA PHE A 81 1.82 4.77 -8.90
C PHE A 81 3.09 5.40 -9.47
N PRO A 82 2.96 6.22 -10.55
CA PRO A 82 4.10 6.91 -11.15
C PRO A 82 4.61 8.09 -10.32
N SER A 83 3.82 8.59 -9.36
CA SER A 83 4.19 9.69 -8.49
C SER A 83 3.40 9.67 -7.18
N VAL A 84 3.93 10.35 -6.15
CA VAL A 84 3.26 10.56 -4.85
C VAL A 84 1.91 11.24 -5.06
N ASP A 85 1.87 12.28 -5.89
CA ASP A 85 0.63 13.03 -6.15
C ASP A 85 -0.46 12.16 -6.80
N ALA A 86 -0.08 11.21 -7.68
CA ALA A 86 -1.03 10.27 -8.28
C ALA A 86 -1.59 9.28 -7.23
N ALA A 87 -0.75 8.81 -6.31
CA ALA A 87 -1.17 7.92 -5.21
C ALA A 87 -2.12 8.63 -4.24
N GLU A 88 -1.79 9.84 -3.81
CA GLU A 88 -2.64 10.65 -2.93
C GLU A 88 -3.97 11.04 -3.60
N LEU A 89 -3.94 11.31 -4.90
CA LEU A 89 -5.14 11.61 -5.68
C LEU A 89 -6.07 10.38 -5.75
N PHE A 90 -5.50 9.21 -6.02
CA PHE A 90 -6.23 7.94 -6.04
C PHE A 90 -6.85 7.61 -4.67
N GLU A 91 -6.09 7.76 -3.58
CA GLU A 91 -6.62 7.59 -2.23
C GLU A 91 -7.81 8.52 -2.00
N ARG A 92 -7.66 9.82 -2.26
CA ARG A 92 -8.68 10.82 -1.99
C ARG A 92 -9.96 10.62 -2.80
N GLU A 93 -9.84 10.30 -4.08
CA GLU A 93 -10.98 10.27 -5.01
C GLU A 93 -11.65 8.90 -5.11
N ILE A 94 -10.90 7.83 -4.89
CA ILE A 94 -11.37 6.46 -5.13
C ILE A 94 -11.47 5.67 -3.83
N VAL A 95 -10.39 5.59 -3.06
CA VAL A 95 -10.32 4.67 -1.92
C VAL A 95 -11.02 5.24 -0.69
N SER A 96 -10.74 6.50 -0.35
CA SER A 96 -11.29 7.13 0.85
C SER A 96 -12.83 7.16 0.88
N PRO A 97 -13.54 7.44 -0.25
CA PRO A 97 -15.00 7.33 -0.29
C PRO A 97 -15.52 5.89 -0.23
N ALA A 98 -14.73 4.91 -0.65
CA ALA A 98 -15.10 3.51 -0.71
C ALA A 98 -14.79 2.73 0.57
N LEU A 99 -13.90 3.27 1.42
CA LEU A 99 -13.55 2.67 2.70
C LEU A 99 -14.64 2.99 3.74
N PRO A 100 -15.23 1.98 4.40
CA PRO A 100 -16.22 2.20 5.44
C PRO A 100 -15.69 3.07 6.58
N ASP A 101 -16.54 3.93 7.11
CA ASP A 101 -16.22 4.80 8.27
C ASP A 101 -16.35 4.01 9.58
N ILE A 102 -15.51 2.97 9.73
CA ILE A 102 -15.42 2.14 10.92
C ILE A 102 -14.22 2.62 11.74
N PRO A 103 -14.43 3.02 13.01
CA PRO A 103 -13.34 3.51 13.84
C PRO A 103 -12.31 2.40 14.13
N ASN A 104 -11.03 2.76 14.11
CA ASN A 104 -9.96 1.87 14.55
C ASN A 104 -10.05 1.60 16.05
N ASN A 105 -9.80 0.36 16.45
CA ASN A 105 -9.62 -0.01 17.85
C ASN A 105 -8.12 -0.14 18.17
N GLU A 106 -7.52 0.96 18.61
CA GLU A 106 -6.06 1.01 18.89
C GLU A 106 -5.59 -0.04 19.90
N ARG A 107 -6.46 -0.55 20.77
CA ARG A 107 -6.09 -1.61 21.74
C ARG A 107 -5.89 -2.97 21.08
N ILE A 108 -6.49 -3.19 19.91
CA ILE A 108 -6.45 -4.45 19.16
C ILE A 108 -5.49 -4.34 17.98
N PHE A 109 -5.57 -3.24 17.24
CA PHE A 109 -4.91 -3.08 15.95
C PHE A 109 -3.74 -2.09 15.97
N GLY A 110 -3.41 -1.54 17.15
CA GLY A 110 -2.39 -0.50 17.26
C GLY A 110 -2.86 0.86 16.77
N ARG A 111 -1.99 1.85 16.94
CA ARG A 111 -2.17 3.21 16.46
C ARG A 111 -1.68 3.31 15.03
N GLN A 112 -2.55 3.70 14.12
CA GLN A 112 -2.24 3.90 12.70
C GLN A 112 -1.57 5.26 12.51
N GLN A 113 -0.23 5.31 12.69
CA GLN A 113 0.55 6.54 12.79
C GLN A 113 0.82 7.16 11.42
N VAL A 114 0.51 8.44 11.30
CA VAL A 114 0.95 9.28 10.16
C VAL A 114 2.22 10.00 10.58
N LEU A 115 3.32 9.75 9.86
CA LEU A 115 4.66 10.21 10.19
C LEU A 115 5.19 11.19 9.15
N ASP A 116 6.05 12.12 9.59
CA ASP A 116 6.85 12.96 8.70
C ASP A 116 8.19 12.28 8.30
N GLU A 117 8.98 12.94 7.47
CA GLU A 117 10.29 12.44 7.02
C GLU A 117 11.40 12.47 8.09
N ASN A 118 11.07 12.88 9.31
CA ASN A 118 11.94 12.86 10.49
C ASN A 118 11.43 11.89 11.55
N ASP A 119 10.46 11.01 11.20
CA ASP A 119 9.79 10.05 12.08
C ASP A 119 8.96 10.70 13.19
N ASN A 120 8.62 11.98 13.08
CA ASN A 120 7.69 12.59 14.02
C ASN A 120 6.25 12.21 13.67
N GLU A 121 5.47 11.81 14.67
CA GLU A 121 4.04 11.62 14.47
C GLU A 121 3.36 12.97 14.26
N ILE A 122 2.74 13.15 13.09
CA ILE A 122 1.99 14.35 12.71
C ILE A 122 0.48 14.12 12.74
N GLY A 123 0.04 12.90 13.00
CA GLY A 123 -1.36 12.49 13.12
C GLY A 123 -1.54 10.99 13.17
N ALA A 124 -2.80 10.56 13.13
CA ALA A 124 -3.16 9.15 13.01
C ALA A 124 -4.41 9.01 12.14
N ASP A 125 -4.56 7.87 11.43
CA ASP A 125 -5.84 7.56 10.81
C ASP A 125 -6.77 6.88 11.83
N GLY A 126 -7.91 7.50 12.08
CA GLY A 126 -8.91 6.98 13.02
C GLY A 126 -9.80 5.89 12.43
N ARG A 127 -9.75 5.62 11.13
CA ARG A 127 -10.53 4.56 10.48
C ARG A 127 -9.76 3.23 10.52
N TYR A 128 -10.49 2.13 10.57
CA TYR A 128 -9.89 0.80 10.47
C TYR A 128 -9.44 0.54 9.03
N LEU A 129 -8.15 0.77 8.76
CA LEU A 129 -7.60 0.78 7.39
C LEU A 129 -7.59 -0.60 6.73
N ILE A 130 -7.40 -1.69 7.48
CA ILE A 130 -7.40 -3.06 6.94
C ILE A 130 -8.83 -3.61 6.82
N ASN A 131 -9.76 -2.79 6.37
CA ASN A 131 -11.14 -3.19 6.14
C ASN A 131 -11.44 -3.22 4.64
N ALA A 132 -12.31 -4.17 4.22
CA ALA A 132 -12.73 -4.25 2.83
C ALA A 132 -13.39 -2.94 2.37
N THR A 133 -12.93 -2.43 1.23
CA THR A 133 -13.57 -1.30 0.55
C THR A 133 -14.81 -1.78 -0.21
N SER A 134 -15.61 -0.86 -0.75
CA SER A 134 -16.68 -1.21 -1.70
C SER A 134 -16.19 -1.40 -3.15
N ILE A 135 -14.88 -1.36 -3.40
CA ILE A 135 -14.28 -1.52 -4.73
C ILE A 135 -14.15 -3.01 -5.04
N THR A 136 -14.76 -3.46 -6.13
CA THR A 136 -14.66 -4.87 -6.55
C THR A 136 -13.32 -5.17 -7.21
N VAL A 137 -12.85 -6.41 -7.08
CA VAL A 137 -11.58 -6.85 -7.66
C VAL A 137 -11.50 -6.58 -9.17
N ASP A 138 -12.59 -6.78 -9.91
CA ASP A 138 -12.64 -6.54 -11.36
C ASP A 138 -12.52 -5.05 -11.74
N SER A 139 -12.80 -4.13 -10.81
CA SER A 139 -12.74 -2.69 -11.08
C SER A 139 -11.38 -2.07 -10.77
N VAL A 140 -10.56 -2.68 -9.91
CA VAL A 140 -9.29 -2.09 -9.44
C VAL A 140 -8.36 -1.75 -10.60
N GLY A 141 -8.15 -2.68 -11.53
CA GLY A 141 -7.24 -2.48 -12.68
C GLY A 141 -7.66 -1.27 -13.54
N VAL A 142 -8.96 -1.14 -13.82
CA VAL A 142 -9.50 -0.01 -14.60
C VAL A 142 -9.41 1.31 -13.83
N LEU A 143 -9.68 1.29 -12.53
CA LEU A 143 -9.59 2.48 -11.69
C LEU A 143 -8.14 2.94 -11.56
N ALA A 144 -7.21 2.04 -11.27
CA ALA A 144 -5.78 2.34 -11.15
C ALA A 144 -5.20 2.92 -12.46
N ALA A 145 -5.60 2.38 -13.61
CA ALA A 145 -5.14 2.84 -14.91
C ALA A 145 -5.47 4.32 -15.19
N ARG A 146 -6.56 4.87 -14.63
CA ARG A 146 -6.92 6.29 -14.75
C ARG A 146 -5.87 7.22 -14.11
N TYR A 147 -5.11 6.71 -13.15
CA TYR A 147 -4.03 7.40 -12.45
C TYR A 147 -2.65 6.94 -12.93
N SER A 148 -2.60 6.26 -14.09
CA SER A 148 -1.37 5.67 -14.67
C SER A 148 -0.68 4.67 -13.72
N ALA A 149 -1.43 4.06 -12.82
CA ALA A 149 -0.94 3.08 -11.88
C ALA A 149 -1.04 1.66 -12.45
N VAL A 150 -0.19 0.77 -11.93
CA VAL A 150 -0.24 -0.67 -12.19
C VAL A 150 -0.90 -1.34 -10.99
N ALA A 151 -1.90 -2.19 -11.25
CA ALA A 151 -2.55 -3.00 -10.24
C ALA A 151 -2.10 -4.46 -10.39
N ILE A 152 -1.67 -5.07 -9.27
CA ILE A 152 -1.14 -6.43 -9.20
C ILE A 152 -1.85 -7.16 -8.05
N PRO A 153 -2.56 -8.27 -8.28
CA PRO A 153 -3.07 -9.08 -7.18
C PRO A 153 -1.94 -9.50 -6.24
N ALA A 154 -2.05 -9.16 -4.96
CA ALA A 154 -1.00 -9.44 -3.98
C ALA A 154 -1.01 -10.92 -3.57
N HIS A 155 0.18 -11.47 -3.22
CA HIS A 155 0.38 -12.80 -2.63
C HIS A 155 -0.64 -13.85 -3.13
N ILE A 156 -0.72 -14.01 -4.46
CA ILE A 156 -1.77 -14.72 -5.21
C ILE A 156 -2.09 -16.15 -4.71
N ASP A 157 -1.13 -16.80 -4.07
CA ASP A 157 -1.18 -18.18 -3.55
C ASP A 157 -1.37 -18.27 -2.03
N LYS A 158 -1.54 -17.14 -1.31
CA LYS A 158 -1.79 -17.14 0.13
C LYS A 158 -3.16 -17.75 0.42
N GLN A 159 -3.31 -18.43 1.57
CA GLN A 159 -4.55 -19.12 1.95
C GLN A 159 -5.75 -18.18 2.20
N THR A 160 -5.49 -16.91 2.47
CA THR A 160 -6.49 -15.87 2.73
C THR A 160 -6.14 -14.59 2.00
N LYS A 161 -7.15 -13.76 1.69
CA LYS A 161 -6.96 -12.44 1.08
C LYS A 161 -6.26 -12.48 -0.29
N SER A 162 -6.23 -13.64 -0.95
CA SER A 162 -5.61 -13.81 -2.27
C SER A 162 -6.65 -14.15 -3.34
N LEU A 163 -6.31 -13.84 -4.58
CA LEU A 163 -7.19 -14.07 -5.72
C LEU A 163 -7.57 -15.56 -5.85
N LEU A 164 -6.59 -16.46 -5.72
CA LEU A 164 -6.82 -17.90 -5.86
C LEU A 164 -7.60 -18.50 -4.69
N SER A 165 -7.38 -18.02 -3.45
CA SER A 165 -8.10 -18.55 -2.29
C SER A 165 -9.57 -18.13 -2.25
N VAL A 166 -9.89 -16.93 -2.75
CA VAL A 166 -11.25 -16.38 -2.71
C VAL A 166 -12.05 -16.75 -3.96
N LEU A 167 -11.46 -16.61 -5.15
CA LEU A 167 -12.18 -16.84 -6.42
C LEU A 167 -11.84 -18.19 -7.08
N GLY A 168 -10.78 -18.87 -6.65
CA GLY A 168 -10.33 -20.13 -7.24
C GLY A 168 -9.73 -20.00 -8.64
N MET A 169 -9.59 -18.79 -9.16
CA MET A 169 -9.10 -18.53 -10.51
C MET A 169 -8.41 -17.17 -10.61
N ALA A 170 -7.54 -17.04 -11.60
CA ALA A 170 -7.00 -15.78 -12.07
C ALA A 170 -7.23 -15.70 -13.59
N ASP A 171 -7.90 -14.67 -14.08
CA ASP A 171 -8.25 -14.52 -15.48
C ASP A 171 -7.88 -13.13 -16.01
N LYS A 172 -7.41 -13.08 -17.26
CA LYS A 172 -7.02 -11.83 -17.92
C LYS A 172 -8.19 -10.84 -18.10
N SER A 173 -9.44 -11.33 -18.09
CA SER A 173 -10.62 -10.48 -18.16
C SER A 173 -10.82 -9.58 -16.95
N MET A 174 -10.14 -9.88 -15.81
CA MET A 174 -10.15 -9.05 -14.60
C MET A 174 -9.40 -7.72 -14.77
N GLY A 175 -8.80 -7.47 -15.93
CA GLY A 175 -8.15 -6.19 -16.22
C GLY A 175 -6.74 -6.03 -15.64
N TYR A 176 -6.16 -7.08 -15.06
CA TYR A 176 -4.77 -7.09 -14.60
C TYR A 176 -3.82 -7.46 -15.74
N ASN A 177 -2.72 -6.72 -15.84
CA ASN A 177 -1.66 -7.01 -16.83
C ASN A 177 -0.51 -7.82 -16.23
N VAL A 178 -0.51 -7.96 -14.90
CA VAL A 178 0.52 -8.65 -14.11
C VAL A 178 -0.17 -9.50 -13.04
N PHE A 179 0.34 -10.71 -12.81
CA PHE A 179 -0.08 -11.62 -11.76
C PHE A 179 1.13 -12.14 -11.00
#